data_6aff368ee1a41f985e9deebdd62001d8
#
_entry.id   6aff368ee1a41f985e9deebdd62001d8
#
_cell.length_a   1.000
_cell.length_b   1.000
_cell.length_c   1.000
_cell.angle_alpha   90.00
_cell.angle_beta   90.00
_cell.angle_gamma   90.00
#
_symmetry.space_group_name_H-M   'P 1'
#
loop_
_entity.id
_entity.type
_entity.pdbx_description
1 polymer ?
#
loop_
_entity_poly.entity_id
_entity_poly.type
_entity_poly.pdbx_seq_one_letter_code
_entity_poly.pdbx_strand_id
1 'polypeptide(L)'
;DEIAGDNPVILAANKADLLPSEMGQARAENWVRRELEYLNVQSIANIGGAVRLVSCKTGFGVKTMMEKAKNLAEEMDADIYVVGAANAGKSTLVNYLLDENNPMRKEGFKGKKRAGNANKWKGSVTTSPLPGTTLKFIRIELGKGRALFDTPGLLVPGCLTERLTPEELKIVVPKKRVEPITFRVASGKCVLVGGLAKVELIGDSKPFLFTFFVANDIKLHPTDSERADEFTSKHVGKILTPPLEPGQERLEEIGEFEYHEIDVKGEGWKQAAADITLRGLGWVAVTGAGVAKVRIGVPKGIGITVRPPLMPFDVWEATAKYTGGRAVRKSTKSRSGKRRKGVGRS
;
A
#
# COMPACT_ATOMS: atom_id res chain seq x y z
N ASP A 1 7.53 6.61 -17.68
CA ASP A 1 8.35 7.06 -18.84
C ASP A 1 7.82 8.38 -19.41
N GLU A 2 6.53 8.53 -19.69
CA GLU A 2 5.96 9.77 -20.28
C GLU A 2 6.27 11.06 -19.50
N ILE A 3 6.34 10.99 -18.17
CA ILE A 3 6.61 12.16 -17.31
C ILE A 3 8.11 12.42 -17.17
N ALA A 4 8.91 11.38 -17.15
CA ALA A 4 10.35 11.47 -16.90
C ALA A 4 11.15 11.75 -18.20
N GLY A 5 10.67 11.29 -19.35
CA GLY A 5 11.44 11.31 -20.57
C GLY A 5 12.79 10.63 -20.37
N ASP A 6 13.86 11.29 -20.78
CA ASP A 6 15.24 10.80 -20.62
C ASP A 6 15.88 11.14 -19.27
N ASN A 7 15.14 11.81 -18.39
CA ASN A 7 15.67 12.18 -17.07
C ASN A 7 15.84 10.95 -16.16
N PRO A 8 16.91 10.95 -15.35
CA PRO A 8 17.11 9.89 -14.38
C PRO A 8 16.01 9.86 -13.32
N VAL A 9 15.49 8.66 -13.01
CA VAL A 9 14.41 8.45 -12.03
C VAL A 9 14.87 7.56 -10.89
N ILE A 10 14.74 8.04 -9.66
CA ILE A 10 14.85 7.23 -8.45
C ILE A 10 13.44 6.86 -7.99
N LEU A 11 13.10 5.57 -7.99
CA LEU A 11 11.82 5.11 -7.48
C LEU A 11 11.88 4.93 -5.96
N ALA A 12 11.11 5.74 -5.24
CA ALA A 12 10.89 5.61 -3.81
C ALA A 12 9.67 4.70 -3.54
N ALA A 13 9.91 3.43 -3.18
CA ALA A 13 8.87 2.54 -2.68
C ALA A 13 8.58 2.93 -1.22
N ASN A 14 7.65 3.87 -1.03
CA ASN A 14 7.36 4.48 0.25
C ASN A 14 6.41 3.65 1.12
N LYS A 15 6.27 4.06 2.40
CA LYS A 15 5.43 3.43 3.42
C LYS A 15 5.94 2.06 3.89
N ALA A 16 7.25 1.87 3.91
CA ALA A 16 7.89 0.65 4.43
C ALA A 16 7.46 0.29 5.87
N ASP A 17 7.09 1.30 6.66
CA ASP A 17 6.58 1.15 8.03
C ASP A 17 5.22 0.43 8.11
N LEU A 18 4.50 0.34 7.00
CA LEU A 18 3.20 -0.34 6.91
C LEU A 18 3.31 -1.81 6.49
N LEU A 19 4.44 -2.22 5.91
CA LEU A 19 4.64 -3.60 5.49
C LEU A 19 4.74 -4.55 6.70
N PRO A 20 4.29 -5.80 6.57
CA PRO A 20 4.53 -6.83 7.57
C PRO A 20 6.02 -6.96 7.94
N SER A 21 6.31 -7.35 9.17
CA SER A 21 7.70 -7.44 9.69
C SER A 21 8.57 -8.47 8.97
N GLU A 22 7.94 -9.44 8.36
CA GLU A 22 8.56 -10.54 7.61
C GLU A 22 9.12 -10.08 6.25
N MET A 23 8.71 -8.88 5.80
CA MET A 23 9.23 -8.29 4.57
C MET A 23 10.58 -7.63 4.79
N GLY A 24 11.63 -8.25 4.31
CA GLY A 24 12.98 -7.66 4.31
C GLY A 24 13.14 -6.59 3.22
N GLN A 25 13.96 -5.56 3.49
CA GLN A 25 14.21 -4.44 2.58
C GLN A 25 14.67 -4.92 1.19
N ALA A 26 15.73 -5.74 1.13
CA ALA A 26 16.29 -6.21 -0.13
C ALA A 26 15.27 -7.00 -0.97
N ARG A 27 14.41 -7.79 -0.31
CA ARG A 27 13.35 -8.51 -1.00
C ARG A 27 12.32 -7.56 -1.61
N ALA A 28 11.85 -6.57 -0.85
CA ALA A 28 10.88 -5.59 -1.34
C ALA A 28 11.45 -4.79 -2.53
N GLU A 29 12.68 -4.31 -2.42
CA GLU A 29 13.36 -3.59 -3.51
C GLU A 29 13.54 -4.46 -4.75
N ASN A 30 13.96 -5.73 -4.60
CA ASN A 30 14.13 -6.67 -5.71
C ASN A 30 12.78 -7.05 -6.34
N TRP A 31 11.74 -7.20 -5.52
CA TRP A 31 10.40 -7.46 -6.04
C TRP A 31 9.91 -6.29 -6.92
N VAL A 32 10.06 -5.04 -6.43
CA VAL A 32 9.70 -3.84 -7.21
C VAL A 32 10.50 -3.76 -8.51
N ARG A 33 11.81 -4.06 -8.50
CA ARG A 33 12.64 -4.06 -9.72
C ARG A 33 12.12 -5.05 -10.77
N ARG A 34 11.77 -6.28 -10.35
CA ARG A 34 11.22 -7.29 -11.27
C ARG A 34 9.89 -6.86 -11.87
N GLU A 35 9.02 -6.23 -11.08
CA GLU A 35 7.75 -5.71 -11.60
C GLU A 35 7.99 -4.59 -12.63
N LEU A 36 8.96 -3.73 -12.40
CA LEU A 36 9.33 -2.66 -13.35
C LEU A 36 9.94 -3.22 -14.64
N GLU A 37 10.79 -4.23 -14.53
CA GLU A 37 11.33 -4.95 -15.69
C GLU A 37 10.22 -5.61 -16.49
N TYR A 38 9.28 -6.29 -15.81
CA TYR A 38 8.11 -6.90 -16.45
C TYR A 38 7.23 -5.88 -17.17
N LEU A 39 7.04 -4.70 -16.59
CA LEU A 39 6.29 -3.59 -17.18
C LEU A 39 7.09 -2.79 -18.21
N ASN A 40 8.35 -3.18 -18.48
CA ASN A 40 9.26 -2.50 -19.42
C ASN A 40 9.45 -0.99 -19.15
N VAL A 41 9.58 -0.62 -17.87
CA VAL A 41 9.79 0.77 -17.45
C VAL A 41 11.27 1.14 -17.62
N GLN A 42 11.61 1.78 -18.74
CA GLN A 42 13.01 2.02 -19.14
C GLN A 42 13.67 3.18 -18.37
N SER A 43 12.93 4.22 -18.00
CA SER A 43 13.47 5.39 -17.29
C SER A 43 14.20 5.07 -15.99
N ILE A 44 13.89 3.92 -15.37
CA ILE A 44 14.54 3.45 -14.15
C ILE A 44 15.78 2.60 -14.46
N ALA A 45 15.84 1.95 -15.61
CA ALA A 45 16.99 1.14 -16.04
C ALA A 45 18.24 2.00 -16.26
N ASN A 46 18.07 3.23 -16.76
CA ASN A 46 19.17 4.14 -17.10
C ASN A 46 20.04 4.57 -15.92
N ILE A 47 19.61 4.35 -14.66
CA ILE A 47 20.36 4.75 -13.46
C ILE A 47 20.81 3.54 -12.63
N GLY A 48 20.98 2.39 -13.24
CA GLY A 48 21.33 1.18 -12.50
C GLY A 48 20.27 0.78 -11.47
N GLY A 49 18.97 0.91 -11.86
CA GLY A 49 17.84 0.41 -11.09
C GLY A 49 17.71 1.01 -9.70
N ALA A 50 17.67 2.34 -9.59
CA ALA A 50 17.57 3.04 -8.30
C ALA A 50 16.18 2.91 -7.67
N VAL A 51 15.82 1.70 -7.25
CA VAL A 51 14.66 1.46 -6.37
C VAL A 51 15.14 1.54 -4.92
N ARG A 52 14.43 2.30 -4.10
CA ARG A 52 14.70 2.42 -2.66
C ARG A 52 13.42 2.22 -1.87
N LEU A 53 13.47 1.27 -0.92
CA LEU A 53 12.41 1.11 0.07
C LEU A 53 12.59 2.16 1.16
N VAL A 54 11.59 3.01 1.34
CA VAL A 54 11.65 4.13 2.28
C VAL A 54 10.38 4.22 3.14
N SER A 55 10.51 4.90 4.26
CA SER A 55 9.36 5.42 5.01
C SER A 55 9.59 6.90 5.29
N CYS A 56 8.89 7.75 4.57
CA CYS A 56 8.95 9.20 4.79
C CYS A 56 8.37 9.60 6.16
N LYS A 57 7.60 8.74 6.81
CA LYS A 57 7.06 8.95 8.14
C LYS A 57 8.12 8.73 9.23
N THR A 58 8.95 7.70 9.10
CA THR A 58 9.96 7.33 10.10
C THR A 58 11.37 7.79 9.74
N GLY A 59 11.59 8.21 8.48
CA GLY A 59 12.91 8.56 7.96
C GLY A 59 13.71 7.36 7.45
N PHE A 60 13.19 6.12 7.58
CA PHE A 60 13.89 4.93 7.10
C PHE A 60 14.21 5.03 5.61
N GLY A 61 15.48 4.84 5.24
CA GLY A 61 15.97 4.86 3.87
C GLY A 61 15.99 6.24 3.19
N VAL A 62 15.38 7.27 3.79
CA VAL A 62 15.23 8.60 3.17
C VAL A 62 16.60 9.28 3.00
N LYS A 63 17.49 9.19 3.98
CA LYS A 63 18.82 9.81 3.90
C LYS A 63 19.60 9.28 2.68
N THR A 64 19.76 7.99 2.56
CA THR A 64 20.51 7.35 1.46
C THR A 64 19.87 7.64 0.09
N MET A 65 18.54 7.65 0.01
CA MET A 65 17.83 8.02 -1.20
C MET A 65 18.11 9.46 -1.61
N MET A 66 18.04 10.40 -0.66
CA MET A 66 18.26 11.82 -0.92
C MET A 66 19.70 12.15 -1.22
N GLU A 67 20.67 11.49 -0.61
CA GLU A 67 22.10 11.61 -0.96
C GLU A 67 22.34 11.22 -2.40
N LYS A 68 21.78 10.07 -2.85
CA LYS A 68 21.88 9.66 -4.25
C LYS A 68 21.23 10.66 -5.19
N ALA A 69 20.03 11.16 -4.84
CA ALA A 69 19.33 12.16 -5.64
C ALA A 69 20.12 13.48 -5.77
N LYS A 70 20.74 13.92 -4.68
CA LYS A 70 21.61 15.10 -4.70
C LYS A 70 22.83 14.93 -5.58
N ASN A 71 23.52 13.81 -5.46
CA ASN A 71 24.71 13.54 -6.27
C ASN A 71 24.36 13.56 -7.77
N LEU A 72 23.28 12.90 -8.17
CA LEU A 72 22.79 12.94 -9.56
C LEU A 72 22.42 14.36 -10.01
N ALA A 73 21.74 15.13 -9.17
CA ALA A 73 21.38 16.52 -9.47
C ALA A 73 22.61 17.40 -9.59
N GLU A 74 23.68 17.16 -8.80
CA GLU A 74 24.96 17.84 -8.91
C GLU A 74 25.70 17.48 -10.19
N GLU A 75 25.74 16.19 -10.55
CA GLU A 75 26.39 15.70 -11.78
C GLU A 75 25.72 16.26 -13.06
N MET A 76 24.39 16.40 -13.02
CA MET A 76 23.61 16.87 -14.17
C MET A 76 23.32 18.36 -14.20
N ASP A 77 23.76 19.11 -13.20
CA ASP A 77 23.41 20.51 -12.96
C ASP A 77 21.91 20.80 -13.00
N ALA A 78 21.12 19.96 -12.34
CA ALA A 78 19.66 19.96 -12.42
C ALA A 78 18.98 20.07 -11.05
N ASP A 79 17.71 20.43 -11.05
CA ASP A 79 16.81 20.39 -9.88
C ASP A 79 16.18 19.03 -9.70
N ILE A 80 15.64 18.74 -8.50
CA ILE A 80 14.95 17.49 -8.17
C ILE A 80 13.44 17.73 -8.17
N TYR A 81 12.69 16.88 -8.85
CA TYR A 81 11.23 16.90 -8.88
C TYR A 81 10.67 15.64 -8.19
N VAL A 82 9.81 15.84 -7.19
CA VAL A 82 9.12 14.75 -6.48
C VAL A 82 7.76 14.53 -7.14
N VAL A 83 7.63 13.46 -7.91
CA VAL A 83 6.42 13.11 -8.65
C VAL A 83 5.81 11.83 -8.08
N GLY A 84 4.49 11.70 -8.13
CA GLY A 84 3.80 10.47 -7.72
C GLY A 84 2.33 10.66 -7.47
N ALA A 85 1.63 9.54 -7.29
CA ALA A 85 0.20 9.51 -7.03
C ALA A 85 -0.21 10.30 -5.78
N ALA A 86 -1.48 10.68 -5.71
CA ALA A 86 -2.09 11.16 -4.48
C ALA A 86 -1.87 10.12 -3.36
N ASN A 87 -1.67 10.57 -2.13
CA ASN A 87 -1.40 9.71 -0.96
C ASN A 87 -0.12 8.83 -1.03
N ALA A 88 0.75 8.99 -2.04
CA ALA A 88 2.05 8.30 -2.11
C ALA A 88 3.02 8.73 -1.01
N GLY A 89 2.79 9.90 -0.39
CA GLY A 89 3.60 10.43 0.72
C GLY A 89 4.61 11.50 0.31
N LYS A 90 4.41 12.18 -0.82
CA LYS A 90 5.23 13.32 -1.28
C LYS A 90 5.32 14.42 -0.23
N SER A 91 4.17 14.94 0.22
CA SER A 91 4.12 15.97 1.25
C SER A 91 4.68 15.49 2.60
N THR A 92 4.61 14.18 2.89
CA THR A 92 5.26 13.60 4.08
C THR A 92 6.78 13.65 3.94
N LEU A 93 7.33 13.37 2.75
CA LEU A 93 8.76 13.53 2.48
C LEU A 93 9.20 14.98 2.66
N VAL A 94 8.44 15.92 2.08
CA VAL A 94 8.72 17.36 2.21
C VAL A 94 8.70 17.80 3.66
N ASN A 95 7.69 17.41 4.44
CA ASN A 95 7.61 17.73 5.86
C ASN A 95 8.80 17.12 6.64
N TYR A 96 9.17 15.87 6.32
CA TYR A 96 10.33 15.23 6.93
C TYR A 96 11.62 16.01 6.64
N LEU A 97 11.84 16.47 5.41
CA LEU A 97 13.01 17.26 5.03
C LEU A 97 13.02 18.67 5.65
N LEU A 98 11.84 19.24 5.92
CA LEU A 98 11.69 20.57 6.52
C LEU A 98 11.71 20.56 8.05
N ASP A 99 11.61 19.41 8.69
CA ASP A 99 11.62 19.28 10.15
C ASP A 99 12.95 19.80 10.72
N GLU A 100 12.87 20.75 11.65
CA GLU A 100 14.03 21.39 12.28
C GLU A 100 14.88 20.42 13.10
N ASN A 101 14.27 19.35 13.60
CA ASN A 101 14.96 18.32 14.36
C ASN A 101 15.59 17.23 13.47
N ASN A 102 15.37 17.28 12.15
CA ASN A 102 15.90 16.28 11.25
C ASN A 102 17.43 16.39 11.12
N PRO A 103 18.18 15.30 11.39
CA PRO A 103 19.64 15.29 11.25
C PRO A 103 20.12 15.70 9.85
N MET A 104 19.38 15.39 8.81
CA MET A 104 19.72 15.74 7.42
C MET A 104 19.77 17.26 7.19
N ARG A 105 19.02 18.04 7.95
CA ARG A 105 19.04 19.50 7.84
C ARG A 105 20.38 20.09 8.28
N LYS A 106 21.06 19.45 9.20
CA LYS A 106 22.42 19.84 9.65
C LYS A 106 23.48 19.57 8.58
N GLU A 107 23.23 18.65 7.65
CA GLU A 107 24.12 18.23 6.57
C GLU A 107 23.90 19.01 5.25
N GLY A 108 23.23 20.18 5.29
CA GLY A 108 23.11 21.09 4.16
C GLY A 108 21.75 21.13 3.46
N PHE A 109 20.72 20.45 3.99
CA PHE A 109 19.33 20.71 3.59
C PHE A 109 18.82 21.99 4.27
N LYS A 110 19.24 23.13 3.77
CA LYS A 110 18.77 24.44 4.29
C LYS A 110 17.54 24.87 3.50
N GLY A 111 16.36 24.49 4.00
CA GLY A 111 15.12 25.08 3.51
C GLY A 111 15.08 26.57 3.84
N LYS A 112 15.48 27.45 2.92
CA LYS A 112 15.17 28.88 3.03
C LYS A 112 13.72 29.07 2.62
N LYS A 113 12.86 29.43 3.58
CA LYS A 113 11.55 30.04 3.28
C LYS A 113 11.82 31.36 2.58
N ARG A 114 11.52 31.46 1.27
CA ARG A 114 11.49 32.76 0.61
C ARG A 114 10.33 33.55 1.19
N ALA A 115 10.66 34.59 1.96
CA ALA A 115 9.73 35.57 2.45
C ALA A 115 9.22 36.43 1.28
N GLY A 116 8.06 36.08 0.77
CA GLY A 116 7.17 37.01 0.12
C GLY A 116 6.11 37.39 1.15
N ASN A 117 6.20 38.60 1.69
CA ASN A 117 5.35 39.19 2.72
C ASN A 117 5.21 38.42 4.05
N ALA A 118 5.68 39.09 5.08
CA ALA A 118 5.76 38.65 6.47
C ALA A 118 4.37 38.30 7.04
N ASN A 119 4.02 37.04 6.94
CA ASN A 119 3.19 36.39 7.93
C ASN A 119 3.87 35.08 8.28
N LYS A 120 4.20 34.90 9.56
CA LYS A 120 4.85 33.73 10.14
C LYS A 120 4.19 32.44 9.65
N TRP A 121 4.75 31.80 8.61
CA TRP A 121 4.39 30.45 8.25
C TRP A 121 4.96 29.49 9.29
N LYS A 122 4.22 29.27 10.36
CA LYS A 122 4.28 28.04 11.16
C LYS A 122 3.48 26.97 10.40
N GLY A 123 3.92 26.56 9.22
CA GLY A 123 3.14 25.65 8.40
C GLY A 123 3.96 24.42 8.03
N SER A 124 3.62 23.27 8.58
CA SER A 124 3.84 21.99 7.92
C SER A 124 3.03 21.98 6.61
N VAL A 125 3.55 21.34 5.56
CA VAL A 125 2.77 21.06 4.36
C VAL A 125 1.59 20.19 4.78
N THR A 126 0.39 20.57 4.40
CA THR A 126 -0.82 19.84 4.78
C THR A 126 -0.75 18.42 4.22
N THR A 127 -0.65 17.43 5.10
CA THR A 127 -0.80 16.02 4.74
C THR A 127 -2.23 15.60 5.03
N SER A 128 -3.05 15.55 4.00
CA SER A 128 -4.44 15.08 4.07
C SER A 128 -4.60 13.82 3.23
N PRO A 129 -5.47 12.88 3.61
CA PRO A 129 -5.83 11.76 2.74
C PRO A 129 -6.63 12.19 1.50
N LEU A 130 -7.08 13.46 1.43
CA LEU A 130 -7.80 14.00 0.28
C LEU A 130 -6.87 14.21 -0.91
N PRO A 131 -7.21 13.70 -2.11
CA PRO A 131 -6.51 14.01 -3.34
C PRO A 131 -6.52 15.52 -3.63
N GLY A 132 -5.42 16.07 -4.18
CA GLY A 132 -5.35 17.46 -4.60
C GLY A 132 -5.04 18.49 -3.51
N THR A 133 -4.60 18.07 -2.31
CA THR A 133 -4.26 19.00 -1.21
C THR A 133 -3.03 19.86 -1.46
N THR A 134 -2.13 19.47 -2.36
CA THR A 134 -0.99 20.29 -2.77
C THR A 134 -1.34 21.01 -4.07
N LEU A 135 -1.75 22.28 -3.97
CA LEU A 135 -2.13 23.10 -5.12
C LEU A 135 -0.99 23.93 -5.69
N LYS A 136 0.17 23.97 -5.03
CA LYS A 136 1.33 24.78 -5.42
C LYS A 136 2.61 23.97 -5.33
N PHE A 137 3.55 24.24 -6.23
CA PHE A 137 4.92 23.73 -6.13
C PHE A 137 5.57 24.28 -4.85
N ILE A 138 6.10 23.38 -4.02
CA ILE A 138 6.86 23.74 -2.86
C ILE A 138 8.33 23.58 -3.20
N ARG A 139 9.10 24.67 -3.09
CA ARG A 139 10.52 24.71 -3.40
C ARG A 139 11.33 24.57 -2.11
N ILE A 140 12.22 23.60 -2.06
CA ILE A 140 13.17 23.35 -0.95
C ILE A 140 14.58 23.55 -1.48
N GLU A 141 15.34 24.47 -0.88
CA GLU A 141 16.73 24.68 -1.24
C GLU A 141 17.60 23.50 -0.79
N LEU A 142 18.37 22.96 -1.72
CA LEU A 142 19.29 21.83 -1.48
C LEU A 142 20.76 22.28 -1.31
N GLY A 143 21.02 23.58 -1.48
CA GLY A 143 22.36 24.17 -1.54
C GLY A 143 22.91 24.24 -2.98
N LYS A 144 24.02 24.99 -3.16
CA LYS A 144 24.69 25.18 -4.47
C LYS A 144 23.74 25.64 -5.60
N GLY A 145 22.70 26.43 -5.26
CA GLY A 145 21.74 26.97 -6.22
C GLY A 145 20.63 26.00 -6.66
N ARG A 146 20.67 24.75 -6.27
CA ARG A 146 19.68 23.70 -6.65
C ARG A 146 18.54 23.59 -5.66
N ALA A 147 17.40 23.11 -6.13
CA ALA A 147 16.19 22.95 -5.35
C ALA A 147 15.51 21.59 -5.56
N LEU A 148 14.69 21.19 -4.58
CA LEU A 148 13.72 20.12 -4.71
C LEU A 148 12.34 20.75 -4.81
N PHE A 149 11.55 20.28 -5.77
CA PHE A 149 10.18 20.70 -6.01
C PHE A 149 9.20 19.58 -5.68
N ASP A 150 8.25 19.85 -4.75
CA ASP A 150 7.07 18.99 -4.57
C ASP A 150 6.04 19.31 -5.63
N THR A 151 5.55 18.30 -6.33
CA THR A 151 4.54 18.47 -7.36
C THR A 151 3.16 18.06 -6.84
N PRO A 152 2.06 18.59 -7.42
CA PRO A 152 0.71 18.12 -7.15
C PRO A 152 0.60 16.60 -7.32
N GLY A 153 -0.24 15.96 -6.50
CA GLY A 153 -0.49 14.51 -6.61
C GLY A 153 -1.17 14.15 -7.92
N LEU A 154 -0.60 13.17 -8.61
CA LEU A 154 -1.25 12.61 -9.79
C LEU A 154 -2.48 11.79 -9.36
N LEU A 155 -3.60 11.99 -10.03
CA LEU A 155 -4.76 11.13 -9.90
C LEU A 155 -4.47 9.83 -10.68
N VAL A 156 -4.75 8.70 -10.06
CA VAL A 156 -4.58 7.37 -10.67
C VAL A 156 -5.96 6.80 -10.96
N PRO A 157 -6.43 6.82 -12.20
CA PRO A 157 -7.77 6.37 -12.54
C PRO A 157 -8.07 4.95 -12.06
N GLY A 158 -9.31 4.72 -11.65
CA GLY A 158 -9.75 3.42 -11.16
C GLY A 158 -9.27 3.07 -9.76
N CYS A 159 -8.96 4.06 -8.94
CA CYS A 159 -8.62 3.88 -7.54
C CYS A 159 -9.86 4.12 -6.66
N LEU A 160 -10.20 3.16 -5.81
CA LEU A 160 -11.38 3.28 -4.94
C LEU A 160 -11.32 4.49 -4.00
N THR A 161 -10.12 4.91 -3.61
CA THR A 161 -9.92 6.08 -2.75
C THR A 161 -10.44 7.39 -3.35
N GLU A 162 -10.68 7.45 -4.66
CA GLU A 162 -11.26 8.63 -5.33
C GLU A 162 -12.77 8.77 -5.09
N ARG A 163 -13.43 7.68 -4.68
CA ARG A 163 -14.89 7.63 -4.44
C ARG A 163 -15.27 7.67 -2.97
N LEU A 164 -14.29 7.70 -2.07
CA LEU A 164 -14.49 7.65 -0.64
C LEU A 164 -14.48 9.04 -0.01
N THR A 165 -15.31 9.22 1.00
CA THR A 165 -15.32 10.44 1.83
C THR A 165 -14.01 10.55 2.64
N PRO A 166 -13.68 11.75 3.18
CA PRO A 166 -12.52 11.91 4.06
C PRO A 166 -12.54 11.00 5.29
N GLU A 167 -13.71 10.72 5.83
CA GLU A 167 -13.92 9.85 6.97
C GLU A 167 -13.66 8.38 6.60
N GLU A 168 -14.17 7.93 5.47
CA GLU A 168 -13.96 6.58 4.92
C GLU A 168 -12.49 6.37 4.54
N LEU A 169 -11.82 7.38 3.98
CA LEU A 169 -10.39 7.35 3.68
C LEU A 169 -9.54 7.14 4.94
N LYS A 170 -9.97 7.67 6.09
CA LYS A 170 -9.27 7.43 7.37
C LYS A 170 -9.30 5.96 7.79
N ILE A 171 -10.28 5.19 7.32
CA ILE A 171 -10.42 3.74 7.58
C ILE A 171 -9.59 2.93 6.58
N VAL A 172 -9.66 3.31 5.29
CA VAL A 172 -9.05 2.57 4.18
C VAL A 172 -7.55 2.78 4.08
N VAL A 173 -7.06 4.00 4.37
CA VAL A 173 -5.63 4.31 4.31
C VAL A 173 -4.93 3.80 5.57
N PRO A 174 -4.02 2.82 5.48
CA PRO A 174 -3.34 2.27 6.65
C PRO A 174 -2.51 3.34 7.37
N LYS A 175 -2.64 3.41 8.68
CA LYS A 175 -1.88 4.32 9.58
C LYS A 175 -0.81 3.61 10.39
N LYS A 176 -0.97 2.29 10.53
CA LYS A 176 -0.11 1.39 11.27
C LYS A 176 0.25 0.21 10.38
N ARG A 177 1.26 -0.55 10.80
CA ARG A 177 1.63 -1.81 10.15
C ARG A 177 0.40 -2.66 9.91
N VAL A 178 0.27 -3.15 8.66
CA VAL A 178 -0.82 -4.02 8.27
C VAL A 178 -0.66 -5.37 8.97
N GLU A 179 -1.71 -5.81 9.64
CA GLU A 179 -1.83 -7.15 10.25
C GLU A 179 -2.65 -8.03 9.30
N PRO A 180 -2.00 -8.94 8.55
CA PRO A 180 -2.72 -9.77 7.60
C PRO A 180 -3.69 -10.72 8.30
N ILE A 181 -4.82 -10.97 7.64
CA ILE A 181 -5.85 -11.89 8.11
C ILE A 181 -6.05 -12.95 7.04
N THR A 182 -5.89 -14.23 7.42
CA THR A 182 -6.05 -15.36 6.54
C THR A 182 -7.37 -16.10 6.81
N PHE A 183 -8.10 -16.39 5.73
CA PHE A 183 -9.27 -17.26 5.73
C PHE A 183 -8.99 -18.50 4.89
N ARG A 184 -9.45 -19.66 5.35
CA ARG A 184 -9.56 -20.85 4.52
C ARG A 184 -10.92 -20.83 3.84
N VAL A 185 -10.91 -20.50 2.55
CA VAL A 185 -12.12 -20.30 1.75
C VAL A 185 -12.40 -21.57 0.94
N ALA A 186 -13.57 -22.14 1.13
CA ALA A 186 -14.09 -23.25 0.32
C ALA A 186 -14.87 -22.71 -0.88
N SER A 187 -15.11 -23.55 -1.87
CA SER A 187 -15.97 -23.24 -3.01
C SER A 187 -17.36 -22.78 -2.54
N GLY A 188 -17.95 -21.79 -3.18
CA GLY A 188 -19.24 -21.19 -2.82
C GLY A 188 -19.18 -20.31 -1.58
N LYS A 189 -17.98 -20.00 -1.06
CA LYS A 189 -17.77 -19.07 0.06
C LYS A 189 -17.04 -17.83 -0.43
N CYS A 190 -17.28 -16.71 0.24
CA CYS A 190 -16.62 -15.43 -0.03
C CYS A 190 -16.19 -14.72 1.24
N VAL A 191 -15.35 -13.73 1.06
CA VAL A 191 -14.99 -12.75 2.10
C VAL A 191 -15.34 -11.34 1.59
N LEU A 192 -16.18 -10.65 2.35
CA LEU A 192 -16.51 -9.25 2.11
C LEU A 192 -15.42 -8.37 2.74
N VAL A 193 -14.94 -7.38 2.00
CA VAL A 193 -13.95 -6.40 2.43
C VAL A 193 -14.66 -5.08 2.69
N GLY A 194 -15.16 -4.90 3.91
CA GLY A 194 -16.19 -3.90 4.16
C GLY A 194 -17.40 -4.17 3.27
N GLY A 195 -18.05 -3.09 2.83
CA GLY A 195 -19.02 -3.13 1.74
C GLY A 195 -18.40 -2.78 0.38
N LEU A 196 -17.06 -2.79 0.25
CA LEU A 196 -16.36 -2.23 -0.90
C LEU A 196 -15.79 -3.26 -1.89
N ALA A 197 -15.62 -4.50 -1.44
CA ALA A 197 -15.21 -5.59 -2.32
C ALA A 197 -15.70 -6.94 -1.80
N LYS A 198 -15.85 -7.90 -2.73
CA LYS A 198 -16.21 -9.29 -2.49
C LYS A 198 -15.17 -10.19 -3.16
N VAL A 199 -14.56 -11.08 -2.38
CA VAL A 199 -13.57 -12.06 -2.89
C VAL A 199 -14.12 -13.45 -2.66
N GLU A 200 -14.34 -14.19 -3.71
CA GLU A 200 -15.09 -15.43 -3.74
C GLU A 200 -14.30 -16.56 -4.39
N LEU A 201 -14.38 -17.77 -3.85
CA LEU A 201 -13.89 -18.98 -4.50
C LEU A 201 -15.05 -19.70 -5.18
N ILE A 202 -15.01 -19.81 -6.51
CA ILE A 202 -16.06 -20.39 -7.33
C ILE A 202 -15.61 -21.72 -7.98
N GLY A 203 -16.56 -22.47 -8.55
CA GLY A 203 -16.32 -23.76 -9.19
C GLY A 203 -16.01 -24.86 -8.18
N ASP A 204 -15.57 -26.03 -8.67
CA ASP A 204 -15.27 -27.21 -7.86
C ASP A 204 -13.84 -27.21 -7.29
N SER A 205 -13.34 -26.05 -6.88
CA SER A 205 -12.01 -25.91 -6.34
C SER A 205 -11.91 -26.49 -4.92
N LYS A 206 -10.76 -27.11 -4.60
CA LYS A 206 -10.41 -27.40 -3.21
C LYS A 206 -10.29 -26.07 -2.44
N PRO A 207 -10.46 -26.08 -1.11
CA PRO A 207 -10.29 -24.85 -0.33
C PRO A 207 -8.90 -24.22 -0.54
N PHE A 208 -8.84 -22.90 -0.65
CA PHE A 208 -7.62 -22.09 -0.70
C PHE A 208 -7.51 -21.18 0.51
N LEU A 209 -6.32 -20.72 0.81
CA LEU A 209 -6.08 -19.66 1.79
C LEU A 209 -6.09 -18.31 1.07
N PHE A 210 -6.93 -17.41 1.56
CA PHE A 210 -6.97 -16.02 1.15
C PHE A 210 -6.45 -15.15 2.28
N THR A 211 -5.26 -14.57 2.09
CA THR A 211 -4.61 -13.70 3.06
C THR A 211 -4.78 -12.25 2.64
N PHE A 212 -5.54 -11.51 3.42
CA PHE A 212 -5.89 -10.11 3.15
C PHE A 212 -4.87 -9.16 3.78
N PHE A 213 -4.29 -8.31 2.96
CA PHE A 213 -3.40 -7.21 3.33
C PHE A 213 -4.12 -5.89 3.08
N VAL A 214 -4.99 -5.53 3.98
CA VAL A 214 -5.81 -4.32 3.97
C VAL A 214 -5.62 -3.54 5.26
N ALA A 215 -6.09 -2.28 5.32
CA ALA A 215 -6.01 -1.50 6.55
C ALA A 215 -6.72 -2.22 7.72
N ASN A 216 -6.12 -2.18 8.91
CA ASN A 216 -6.59 -2.94 10.07
C ASN A 216 -8.01 -2.54 10.54
N ASP A 217 -8.46 -1.36 10.14
CA ASP A 217 -9.78 -0.82 10.49
C ASP A 217 -10.89 -1.29 9.54
N ILE A 218 -10.54 -1.85 8.37
CA ILE A 218 -11.51 -2.45 7.44
C ILE A 218 -12.04 -3.75 8.02
N LYS A 219 -13.37 -3.92 7.99
CA LYS A 219 -14.00 -5.16 8.47
C LYS A 219 -14.02 -6.21 7.37
N LEU A 220 -13.44 -7.38 7.68
CA LEU A 220 -13.50 -8.57 6.83
C LEU A 220 -14.58 -9.52 7.35
N HIS A 221 -15.50 -9.90 6.48
CA HIS A 221 -16.62 -10.77 6.86
C HIS A 221 -16.73 -11.99 5.93
N PRO A 222 -16.39 -13.20 6.40
CA PRO A 222 -16.59 -14.42 5.62
C PRO A 222 -18.08 -14.84 5.64
N THR A 223 -18.62 -15.21 4.48
CA THR A 223 -20.02 -15.64 4.36
C THR A 223 -20.19 -16.61 3.18
N ASP A 224 -21.40 -17.15 3.02
CA ASP A 224 -21.81 -17.86 1.83
C ASP A 224 -22.00 -16.89 0.67
N SER A 225 -21.54 -17.27 -0.52
CA SER A 225 -21.65 -16.43 -1.71
C SER A 225 -23.10 -16.08 -2.05
N GLU A 226 -24.00 -17.04 -1.87
CA GLU A 226 -25.45 -16.86 -2.11
C GLU A 226 -26.11 -15.86 -1.17
N ARG A 227 -25.57 -15.72 0.04
CA ARG A 227 -26.11 -14.81 1.08
C ARG A 227 -25.39 -13.46 1.10
N ALA A 228 -24.31 -13.32 0.35
CA ALA A 228 -23.44 -12.15 0.44
C ALA A 228 -24.16 -10.85 0.12
N ASP A 229 -24.99 -10.83 -0.91
CA ASP A 229 -25.69 -9.63 -1.36
C ASP A 229 -26.80 -9.22 -0.37
N GLU A 230 -27.56 -10.20 0.16
CA GLU A 230 -28.53 -9.98 1.22
C GLU A 230 -27.85 -9.48 2.50
N PHE A 231 -26.71 -10.07 2.86
CA PHE A 231 -25.93 -9.65 4.02
C PHE A 231 -25.40 -8.24 3.84
N THR A 232 -24.88 -7.91 2.67
CA THR A 232 -24.36 -6.58 2.36
C THR A 232 -25.45 -5.53 2.48
N SER A 233 -26.63 -5.74 1.87
CA SER A 233 -27.73 -4.80 1.92
C SER A 233 -28.23 -4.51 3.36
N LYS A 234 -28.19 -5.50 4.24
CA LYS A 234 -28.62 -5.36 5.65
C LYS A 234 -27.58 -4.72 6.57
N HIS A 235 -26.29 -4.87 6.26
CA HIS A 235 -25.22 -4.60 7.20
C HIS A 235 -24.17 -3.59 6.73
N VAL A 236 -24.27 -3.09 5.49
CA VAL A 236 -23.40 -2.04 4.97
C VAL A 236 -23.56 -0.74 5.78
N GLY A 237 -22.46 -0.09 6.09
CA GLY A 237 -22.43 1.09 6.97
C GLY A 237 -22.36 0.74 8.46
N LYS A 238 -22.74 -0.47 8.87
CA LYS A 238 -22.78 -0.93 10.28
C LYS A 238 -21.66 -1.93 10.56
N ILE A 239 -21.91 -3.21 10.22
CA ILE A 239 -20.94 -4.29 10.39
C ILE A 239 -19.92 -4.26 9.25
N LEU A 240 -20.36 -4.00 8.03
CA LEU A 240 -19.52 -3.88 6.85
C LEU A 240 -19.11 -2.42 6.65
N THR A 241 -17.97 -2.06 7.21
CA THR A 241 -17.41 -0.71 7.07
C THR A 241 -16.00 -0.75 6.47
N PRO A 242 -15.62 0.21 5.58
CA PRO A 242 -16.49 1.17 4.90
C PRO A 242 -17.43 0.50 3.89
N PRO A 243 -18.40 1.25 3.28
CA PRO A 243 -18.75 2.64 3.53
C PRO A 243 -19.34 2.87 4.92
N LEU A 244 -19.42 4.16 5.32
CA LEU A 244 -20.07 4.58 6.56
C LEU A 244 -21.58 4.76 6.37
N GLU A 245 -22.33 5.00 7.44
CA GLU A 245 -23.74 5.34 7.33
C GLU A 245 -23.97 6.71 6.64
N PRO A 246 -25.04 6.86 5.82
CA PRO A 246 -26.02 5.84 5.45
C PRO A 246 -25.48 4.85 4.42
N GLY A 247 -25.19 3.62 4.85
CA GLY A 247 -24.39 2.66 4.12
C GLY A 247 -24.92 2.27 2.74
N GLN A 248 -26.24 2.10 2.61
CA GLN A 248 -26.86 1.71 1.33
C GLN A 248 -26.76 2.84 0.29
N GLU A 249 -27.12 4.06 0.67
CA GLU A 249 -27.03 5.25 -0.19
C GLU A 249 -25.58 5.50 -0.60
N ARG A 250 -24.64 5.36 0.35
CA ARG A 250 -23.20 5.48 0.05
C ARG A 250 -22.71 4.41 -0.89
N LEU A 251 -23.22 3.17 -0.78
CA LEU A 251 -22.81 2.10 -1.70
C LEU A 251 -23.29 2.39 -3.13
N GLU A 252 -24.50 2.93 -3.29
CA GLU A 252 -25.05 3.37 -4.57
C GLU A 252 -24.22 4.50 -5.20
N GLU A 253 -23.80 5.49 -4.41
CA GLU A 253 -22.91 6.57 -4.86
C GLU A 253 -21.52 6.07 -5.28
N ILE A 254 -20.98 5.08 -4.58
CA ILE A 254 -19.67 4.45 -4.91
C ILE A 254 -19.78 3.70 -6.24
N GLY A 255 -20.94 3.14 -6.55
CA GLY A 255 -21.28 2.54 -7.83
C GLY A 255 -21.59 1.06 -7.78
N GLU A 256 -22.26 0.58 -8.83
CA GLU A 256 -22.58 -0.82 -9.01
C GLU A 256 -21.32 -1.70 -9.07
N PHE A 257 -21.44 -2.93 -8.59
CA PHE A 257 -20.34 -3.90 -8.64
C PHE A 257 -20.24 -4.54 -10.03
N GLU A 258 -19.02 -4.63 -10.50
CA GLU A 258 -18.62 -5.52 -11.59
C GLU A 258 -17.79 -6.69 -11.05
N TYR A 259 -17.84 -7.82 -11.74
CA TYR A 259 -17.21 -9.06 -11.31
C TYR A 259 -16.16 -9.51 -12.31
N HIS A 260 -14.98 -9.86 -11.80
CA HIS A 260 -13.86 -10.36 -12.58
C HIS A 260 -13.52 -11.77 -12.13
N GLU A 261 -13.40 -12.71 -13.07
CA GLU A 261 -12.99 -14.08 -12.80
C GLU A 261 -11.51 -14.27 -13.14
N ILE A 262 -10.78 -14.86 -12.24
CA ILE A 262 -9.33 -15.02 -12.31
C ILE A 262 -8.97 -16.44 -11.94
N ASP A 263 -8.28 -17.15 -12.83
CA ASP A 263 -7.74 -18.48 -12.54
C ASP A 263 -6.33 -18.32 -11.93
N VAL A 264 -6.15 -18.83 -10.72
CA VAL A 264 -4.87 -18.83 -10.01
C VAL A 264 -4.39 -20.26 -9.84
N LYS A 265 -3.25 -20.60 -10.45
CA LYS A 265 -2.64 -21.93 -10.33
C LYS A 265 -1.66 -21.95 -9.15
N GLY A 266 -2.03 -22.66 -8.09
CA GLY A 266 -1.23 -22.81 -6.88
C GLY A 266 -0.44 -24.12 -6.87
N GLU A 267 0.80 -24.05 -6.35
CA GLU A 267 1.74 -25.16 -6.27
C GLU A 267 1.82 -25.79 -4.87
N GLY A 268 1.17 -25.18 -3.89
CA GLY A 268 1.20 -25.68 -2.50
C GLY A 268 0.78 -24.66 -1.47
N TRP A 269 1.09 -24.98 -0.21
CA TRP A 269 0.61 -24.23 0.97
C TRP A 269 1.65 -23.33 1.63
N LYS A 270 2.89 -23.33 1.13
CA LYS A 270 4.00 -22.57 1.74
C LYS A 270 4.17 -21.19 1.16
N GLN A 271 3.78 -21.01 -0.08
CA GLN A 271 3.95 -19.76 -0.80
C GLN A 271 2.66 -19.43 -1.56
N ALA A 272 2.29 -18.17 -1.56
CA ALA A 272 1.18 -17.71 -2.37
C ALA A 272 1.48 -17.88 -3.86
N ALA A 273 0.46 -18.22 -4.62
CA ALA A 273 0.55 -18.37 -6.08
C ALA A 273 0.50 -17.01 -6.78
N ALA A 274 -0.34 -16.11 -6.25
CA ALA A 274 -0.51 -14.76 -6.77
C ALA A 274 -1.02 -13.82 -5.68
N ASP A 275 -0.71 -12.54 -5.85
CA ASP A 275 -1.41 -11.44 -5.20
C ASP A 275 -2.44 -10.86 -6.17
N ILE A 276 -3.69 -10.68 -5.73
CA ILE A 276 -4.73 -9.96 -6.46
C ILE A 276 -4.90 -8.61 -5.78
N THR A 277 -4.56 -7.53 -6.49
CA THR A 277 -4.68 -6.18 -5.94
C THR A 277 -6.09 -5.64 -6.12
N LEU A 278 -6.60 -4.99 -5.09
CA LEU A 278 -7.85 -4.22 -5.08
C LEU A 278 -7.43 -2.75 -4.99
N ARG A 279 -7.43 -2.04 -6.13
CA ARG A 279 -6.81 -0.70 -6.21
C ARG A 279 -7.47 0.30 -5.27
N GLY A 280 -6.69 0.75 -4.29
CA GLY A 280 -7.13 1.64 -3.23
C GLY A 280 -7.51 0.96 -1.90
N LEU A 281 -7.65 -0.38 -1.87
CA LEU A 281 -7.94 -1.14 -0.64
C LEU A 281 -6.74 -1.93 -0.10
N GLY A 282 -5.93 -2.49 -1.00
CA GLY A 282 -4.85 -3.40 -0.64
C GLY A 282 -4.76 -4.59 -1.59
N TRP A 283 -4.45 -5.78 -1.08
CA TRP A 283 -4.37 -6.98 -1.91
C TRP A 283 -4.74 -8.24 -1.12
N VAL A 284 -5.04 -9.28 -1.87
CA VAL A 284 -5.30 -10.64 -1.38
C VAL A 284 -4.24 -11.57 -1.94
N ALA A 285 -3.51 -12.27 -1.09
CA ALA A 285 -2.62 -13.36 -1.49
C ALA A 285 -3.41 -14.68 -1.52
N VAL A 286 -3.32 -15.40 -2.63
CA VAL A 286 -4.02 -16.67 -2.87
C VAL A 286 -3.04 -17.83 -2.75
N THR A 287 -3.24 -18.72 -1.77
CA THR A 287 -2.33 -19.84 -1.47
C THR A 287 -3.08 -21.15 -1.46
N GLY A 288 -2.54 -22.15 -2.14
CA GLY A 288 -3.14 -23.49 -2.18
C GLY A 288 -2.52 -24.37 -3.27
N ALA A 289 -3.07 -25.56 -3.46
CA ALA A 289 -2.64 -26.52 -4.47
C ALA A 289 -3.75 -26.78 -5.49
N GLY A 290 -3.42 -26.69 -6.78
CA GLY A 290 -4.36 -26.83 -7.89
C GLY A 290 -4.80 -25.48 -8.45
N VAL A 291 -5.96 -25.44 -9.12
CA VAL A 291 -6.49 -24.21 -9.70
C VAL A 291 -7.57 -23.64 -8.79
N ALA A 292 -7.40 -22.39 -8.37
CA ALA A 292 -8.44 -21.59 -7.74
C ALA A 292 -9.10 -20.71 -8.80
N LYS A 293 -10.40 -20.84 -8.99
CA LYS A 293 -11.18 -19.88 -9.75
C LYS A 293 -11.72 -18.83 -8.78
N VAL A 294 -11.12 -17.65 -8.80
CA VAL A 294 -11.41 -16.53 -7.88
C VAL A 294 -12.29 -15.52 -8.60
N ARG A 295 -13.44 -15.18 -8.03
CA ARG A 295 -14.30 -14.11 -8.52
C ARG A 295 -14.16 -12.90 -7.59
N ILE A 296 -13.82 -11.76 -8.17
CA ILE A 296 -13.65 -10.48 -7.46
C ILE A 296 -14.77 -9.55 -7.86
N GLY A 297 -15.59 -9.13 -6.90
CA GLY A 297 -16.56 -8.04 -7.06
C GLY A 297 -16.01 -6.75 -6.50
N VAL A 298 -16.01 -5.69 -7.30
CA VAL A 298 -15.64 -4.31 -6.90
C VAL A 298 -16.54 -3.33 -7.63
N PRO A 299 -16.68 -2.09 -7.16
CA PRO A 299 -17.41 -1.06 -7.88
C PRO A 299 -16.83 -0.87 -9.29
N LYS A 300 -17.71 -0.73 -10.28
CA LYS A 300 -17.36 -0.64 -11.70
C LYS A 300 -16.25 0.38 -11.98
N GLY A 301 -15.24 -0.03 -12.75
CA GLY A 301 -14.09 0.78 -13.11
C GLY A 301 -12.98 0.83 -12.04
N ILE A 302 -13.09 0.09 -10.94
CA ILE A 302 -12.00 -0.07 -9.98
C ILE A 302 -11.01 -1.11 -10.49
N GLY A 303 -9.73 -0.71 -10.56
CA GLY A 303 -8.68 -1.57 -11.13
C GLY A 303 -8.36 -2.79 -10.26
N ILE A 304 -8.28 -3.94 -10.91
CA ILE A 304 -7.76 -5.20 -10.35
C ILE A 304 -6.51 -5.58 -11.12
N THR A 305 -5.49 -6.05 -10.43
CA THR A 305 -4.26 -6.53 -11.07
C THR A 305 -3.81 -7.82 -10.38
N VAL A 306 -3.46 -8.82 -11.16
CA VAL A 306 -2.80 -10.04 -10.68
C VAL A 306 -1.31 -9.85 -10.84
N ARG A 307 -0.55 -10.18 -9.80
CA ARG A 307 0.90 -10.00 -9.79
C ARG A 307 1.59 -11.12 -9.01
N PRO A 308 2.90 -11.32 -9.19
CA PRO A 308 3.69 -12.22 -8.34
C PRO A 308 3.59 -11.85 -6.86
N PRO A 309 3.61 -12.84 -5.96
CA PRO A 309 3.46 -12.59 -4.53
C PRO A 309 4.57 -11.70 -3.97
N LEU A 310 4.19 -10.66 -3.25
CA LEU A 310 5.11 -9.78 -2.56
C LEU A 310 5.73 -10.48 -1.34
N MET A 311 4.91 -11.21 -0.56
CA MET A 311 5.39 -11.86 0.66
C MET A 311 6.23 -13.10 0.38
N PRO A 312 7.26 -13.40 1.21
CA PRO A 312 8.21 -14.47 0.95
C PRO A 312 7.61 -15.88 1.07
N PHE A 313 6.60 -16.03 1.90
CA PHE A 313 5.92 -17.29 2.20
C PHE A 313 4.62 -17.00 2.94
N ASP A 314 3.72 -17.95 3.00
CA ASP A 314 2.50 -17.83 3.78
C ASP A 314 2.77 -18.16 5.25
N VAL A 315 3.09 -17.12 6.03
CA VAL A 315 3.36 -17.25 7.47
C VAL A 315 2.09 -17.41 8.29
N TRP A 316 0.93 -17.24 7.67
CA TRP A 316 -0.36 -17.21 8.38
C TRP A 316 -1.20 -18.47 8.16
N GLU A 317 -0.70 -19.48 7.46
CA GLU A 317 -1.40 -20.77 7.26
C GLU A 317 -1.88 -21.36 8.60
N ALA A 318 -1.00 -21.42 9.58
CA ALA A 318 -1.33 -21.97 10.91
C ALA A 318 -2.40 -21.18 11.68
N THR A 319 -2.74 -19.98 11.20
CA THR A 319 -3.76 -19.10 11.79
C THR A 319 -4.97 -18.92 10.94
N ALA A 320 -5.00 -19.58 9.77
CA ALA A 320 -6.13 -19.54 8.86
C ALA A 320 -7.40 -20.06 9.56
N LYS A 321 -8.50 -19.37 9.30
CA LYS A 321 -9.82 -19.77 9.81
C LYS A 321 -10.71 -20.25 8.68
N TYR A 322 -11.54 -21.20 9.02
CA TYR A 322 -12.58 -21.64 8.10
C TYR A 322 -13.61 -20.51 7.94
N THR A 323 -14.14 -20.39 6.73
CA THR A 323 -15.26 -19.48 6.44
C THR A 323 -16.43 -19.88 7.35
N GLY A 324 -16.97 -18.90 8.09
CA GLY A 324 -18.00 -19.14 9.13
C GLY A 324 -17.44 -19.10 10.56
N GLY A 325 -16.12 -19.09 10.78
CA GLY A 325 -15.49 -18.86 12.07
C GLY A 325 -15.12 -17.39 12.31
N ARG A 326 -14.91 -16.99 13.57
CA ARG A 326 -14.37 -15.65 13.87
C ARG A 326 -12.94 -15.56 13.33
N ALA A 327 -12.66 -14.53 12.54
CA ALA A 327 -11.29 -14.17 12.16
C ALA A 327 -10.48 -13.83 13.43
N VAL A 328 -9.35 -14.49 13.62
CA VAL A 328 -8.42 -14.12 14.72
C VAL A 328 -7.30 -13.30 14.13
N ARG A 329 -7.20 -12.05 14.56
CA ARG A 329 -5.97 -11.28 14.38
C ARG A 329 -4.89 -11.92 15.26
N LYS A 330 -3.84 -12.45 14.68
CA LYS A 330 -2.63 -12.71 15.46
C LYS A 330 -1.93 -11.37 15.68
N SER A 331 -1.84 -10.96 16.93
CA SER A 331 -0.84 -10.00 17.35
C SER A 331 0.53 -10.57 16.91
N THR A 332 1.27 -9.81 16.12
CA THR A 332 2.67 -10.06 15.79
C THR A 332 3.57 -9.83 17.02
N LYS A 333 3.17 -10.34 18.20
CA LYS A 333 4.13 -10.46 19.29
C LYS A 333 5.16 -11.46 18.82
N SER A 334 6.30 -10.92 18.41
CA SER A 334 7.48 -11.61 17.99
C SER A 334 7.69 -12.86 18.85
N ARG A 335 7.99 -13.97 18.22
CA ARG A 335 8.83 -15.01 18.79
C ARG A 335 10.24 -14.42 18.97
N SER A 336 10.40 -13.41 19.82
CA SER A 336 11.70 -13.08 20.37
C SER A 336 12.12 -14.29 21.20
N GLY A 337 13.14 -14.94 20.74
CA GLY A 337 13.63 -16.20 21.28
C GLY A 337 13.78 -16.15 22.79
N LYS A 338 13.15 -17.06 23.48
CA LYS A 338 13.61 -17.51 24.77
C LYS A 338 15.02 -18.10 24.56
N ARG A 339 16.04 -17.27 24.74
CA ARG A 339 17.38 -17.76 25.01
C ARG A 339 17.27 -18.72 26.21
N ARG A 340 17.47 -20.00 25.96
CA ARG A 340 17.70 -20.98 27.02
C ARG A 340 18.94 -20.50 27.78
N LYS A 341 18.73 -20.05 29.02
CA LYS A 341 19.82 -19.92 29.98
C LYS A 341 20.40 -21.33 30.18
N GLY A 342 21.63 -21.51 29.77
CA GLY A 342 22.38 -22.72 30.04
C GLY A 342 22.50 -22.87 31.55
N VAL A 343 22.09 -24.02 32.04
CA VAL A 343 22.33 -24.47 33.40
C VAL A 343 23.83 -24.82 33.44
N GLY A 344 24.62 -24.00 34.12
CA GLY A 344 26.00 -24.33 34.49
C GLY A 344 25.97 -25.53 35.45
N ARG A 345 26.70 -26.55 35.13
CA ARG A 345 27.10 -27.59 36.07
C ARG A 345 28.39 -27.15 36.72
N SER A 346 28.35 -27.08 38.03
CA SER A 346 29.49 -27.14 38.93
C SER A 346 30.29 -28.43 38.75
#